data_56bd1df1d57b977639a500a244c7c3e0
#
_entry.id   56bd1df1d57b977639a500a244c7c3e0
#
_cell.length_a   1.000
_cell.length_b   1.000
_cell.length_c   1.000
_cell.angle_alpha   90.00
_cell.angle_beta   90.00
_cell.angle_gamma   90.00
#
_symmetry.space_group_name_H-M   'P 1'
#
loop_
_entity.id
_entity.type
_entity.pdbx_description
1 polymer ?
#
loop_
_entity_poly.entity_id
_entity_poly.type
_entity_poly.pdbx_seq_one_letter_code
_entity_poly.pdbx_strand_id
1 'polypeptide(L)'
;GVLGFNTPSEGWQLFTTSSLPFGASPAVFSFNKISRSLWHVLVHKFGFIMSVFYDDFPVFEIEPLSDLSTKIIDAFLNVLGWRHAMQGKKAVGFSAEPIALGVQYHLQELWSGQLTVGNKPGRLERILDLIKQLKTEGRRSTKTAASLAGLMNFAGGFVLGHQFKLGTNALNDWVYRRGVSELEAKQEIGRAS
;
A
#
# COMPACT_ATOMS: atom_id res chain seq x y z
N GLY A 1 2.97 -9.06 -22.73
CA GLY A 1 2.08 -7.97 -23.14
C GLY A 1 2.65 -7.22 -24.35
N VAL A 2 1.80 -6.48 -25.05
CA VAL A 2 2.20 -5.62 -26.17
C VAL A 2 1.86 -4.18 -25.78
N LEU A 3 2.82 -3.28 -25.89
CA LEU A 3 2.66 -1.85 -25.61
C LEU A 3 2.84 -1.09 -26.95
N GLY A 4 1.92 -0.20 -27.26
CA GLY A 4 2.01 0.68 -28.41
C GLY A 4 2.33 2.11 -27.95
N PHE A 5 3.34 2.72 -28.59
CA PHE A 5 3.66 4.13 -28.41
C PHE A 5 3.59 4.83 -29.77
N ASN A 6 3.05 6.04 -29.75
CA ASN A 6 3.07 6.90 -30.92
C ASN A 6 4.05 8.05 -30.68
N THR A 7 5.11 8.10 -31.49
CA THR A 7 6.10 9.18 -31.45
C THR A 7 5.90 10.10 -32.64
N PRO A 8 6.10 11.41 -32.50
CA PRO A 8 5.94 12.36 -33.62
C PRO A 8 6.89 12.07 -34.79
N SER A 9 8.05 11.44 -34.54
CA SER A 9 9.07 11.19 -35.54
C SER A 9 8.94 9.82 -36.23
N GLU A 10 8.42 8.80 -35.53
CA GLU A 10 8.47 7.40 -35.99
C GLU A 10 7.07 6.74 -36.08
N GLY A 11 6.01 7.47 -35.69
CA GLY A 11 4.64 6.95 -35.69
C GLY A 11 4.41 5.90 -34.61
N TRP A 12 3.48 4.96 -34.87
CA TRP A 12 3.15 3.89 -33.96
C TRP A 12 4.20 2.80 -33.95
N GLN A 13 4.76 2.54 -32.76
CA GLN A 13 5.66 1.45 -32.52
C GLN A 13 5.08 0.47 -31.52
N LEU A 14 5.29 -0.84 -31.72
CA LEU A 14 4.80 -1.90 -30.84
C LEU A 14 6.00 -2.55 -30.14
N PHE A 15 5.93 -2.61 -28.82
CA PHE A 15 6.92 -3.25 -27.97
C PHE A 15 6.31 -4.43 -27.26
N THR A 16 7.04 -5.55 -27.19
CA THR A 16 6.68 -6.67 -26.34
C THR A 16 7.31 -6.51 -24.95
N THR A 17 6.56 -6.84 -23.90
CA THR A 17 7.09 -6.87 -22.54
C THR A 17 6.97 -8.26 -21.95
N SER A 18 8.01 -8.73 -21.28
CA SER A 18 8.04 -9.97 -20.50
C SER A 18 7.50 -9.80 -19.08
N SER A 19 7.29 -8.55 -18.65
CA SER A 19 6.72 -8.21 -17.34
C SER A 19 5.30 -7.67 -17.46
N LEU A 20 4.55 -7.72 -16.36
CA LEU A 20 3.23 -7.10 -16.28
C LEU A 20 3.40 -5.58 -16.17
N PRO A 21 2.77 -4.79 -17.06
CA PRO A 21 2.89 -3.34 -17.03
C PRO A 21 2.19 -2.76 -15.80
N PHE A 22 2.87 -1.86 -15.09
CA PHE A 22 2.28 -1.12 -13.98
C PHE A 22 1.13 -0.23 -14.48
N GLY A 23 0.04 -0.18 -13.69
CA GLY A 23 -1.13 0.64 -13.99
C GLY A 23 -2.15 0.01 -14.94
N ALA A 24 -1.85 -1.13 -15.56
CA ALA A 24 -2.81 -1.86 -16.37
C ALA A 24 -3.70 -2.76 -15.51
N SER A 25 -5.02 -2.58 -15.55
CA SER A 25 -5.96 -3.40 -14.77
C SER A 25 -5.79 -4.91 -14.99
N PRO A 26 -5.59 -5.42 -16.23
CA PRO A 26 -5.34 -6.85 -16.44
C PRO A 26 -4.07 -7.36 -15.75
N ALA A 27 -3.03 -6.52 -15.59
CA ALA A 27 -1.80 -6.89 -14.90
C ALA A 27 -2.06 -7.15 -13.41
N VAL A 28 -2.85 -6.31 -12.78
CA VAL A 28 -3.26 -6.45 -11.37
C VAL A 28 -4.04 -7.76 -11.18
N PHE A 29 -5.02 -8.04 -12.04
CA PHE A 29 -5.79 -9.29 -11.98
C PHE A 29 -4.91 -10.54 -12.15
N SER A 30 -4.01 -10.51 -13.13
CA SER A 30 -3.10 -11.64 -13.41
C SER A 30 -2.16 -11.89 -12.25
N PHE A 31 -1.58 -10.83 -11.69
CA PHE A 31 -0.72 -10.93 -10.51
C PHE A 31 -1.48 -11.49 -9.31
N ASN A 32 -2.66 -10.96 -9.01
CA ASN A 32 -3.48 -11.42 -7.89
C ASN A 32 -3.91 -12.89 -8.02
N LYS A 33 -4.18 -13.39 -9.24
CA LYS A 33 -4.45 -14.80 -9.44
C LYS A 33 -3.28 -15.67 -8.97
N ILE A 34 -2.06 -15.30 -9.34
CA ILE A 34 -0.86 -16.05 -8.95
C ILE A 34 -0.65 -15.95 -7.43
N SER A 35 -0.67 -14.73 -6.86
CA SER A 35 -0.50 -14.53 -5.41
C SER A 35 -1.52 -15.33 -4.60
N ARG A 36 -2.78 -15.32 -5.01
CA ARG A 36 -3.85 -16.11 -4.35
C ARG A 36 -3.67 -17.60 -4.53
N SER A 37 -3.12 -18.06 -5.64
CA SER A 37 -2.81 -19.48 -5.84
C SER A 37 -1.68 -19.94 -4.92
N LEU A 38 -0.62 -19.13 -4.77
CA LEU A 38 0.47 -19.40 -3.80
C LEU A 38 -0.08 -19.45 -2.37
N TRP A 39 -0.86 -18.46 -1.99
CA TRP A 39 -1.53 -18.42 -0.69
C TRP A 39 -2.39 -19.65 -0.45
N HIS A 40 -3.21 -20.04 -1.44
CA HIS A 40 -4.09 -21.20 -1.34
C HIS A 40 -3.32 -22.49 -1.06
N VAL A 41 -2.21 -22.71 -1.75
CA VAL A 41 -1.35 -23.89 -1.54
C VAL A 41 -0.73 -23.85 -0.14
N LEU A 42 -0.14 -22.69 0.27
CA LEU A 42 0.49 -22.56 1.58
C LEU A 42 -0.51 -22.78 2.73
N VAL A 43 -1.72 -22.25 2.62
CA VAL A 43 -2.75 -22.42 3.65
C VAL A 43 -3.31 -23.87 3.63
N HIS A 44 -3.73 -24.36 2.47
CA HIS A 44 -4.50 -25.61 2.42
C HIS A 44 -3.66 -26.88 2.34
N LYS A 45 -2.40 -26.79 1.89
CA LYS A 45 -1.49 -27.95 1.81
C LYS A 45 -0.44 -27.98 2.91
N PHE A 46 0.02 -26.81 3.34
CA PHE A 46 1.03 -26.72 4.39
C PHE A 46 0.45 -26.30 5.75
N GLY A 47 -0.80 -25.82 5.79
CA GLY A 47 -1.47 -25.47 7.05
C GLY A 47 -1.05 -24.12 7.64
N PHE A 48 -0.43 -23.23 6.86
CA PHE A 48 -0.02 -21.92 7.36
C PHE A 48 -1.20 -21.02 7.70
N ILE A 49 -1.10 -20.30 8.80
CA ILE A 49 -2.01 -19.20 9.15
C ILE A 49 -1.46 -17.94 8.51
N MET A 50 -2.03 -17.54 7.39
CA MET A 50 -1.54 -16.40 6.62
C MET A 50 -2.63 -15.71 5.81
N SER A 51 -2.39 -14.45 5.48
CA SER A 51 -3.20 -13.69 4.53
C SER A 51 -2.39 -13.34 3.28
N VAL A 52 -3.07 -12.77 2.28
CA VAL A 52 -2.43 -12.27 1.06
C VAL A 52 -3.04 -10.93 0.67
N PHE A 53 -2.19 -9.95 0.43
CA PHE A 53 -2.57 -8.65 -0.08
C PHE A 53 -1.56 -8.24 -1.17
N TYR A 54 -1.91 -8.47 -2.42
CA TYR A 54 -1.04 -8.33 -3.59
C TYR A 54 0.24 -9.16 -3.45
N ASP A 55 1.37 -8.50 -3.17
CA ASP A 55 2.71 -9.05 -2.98
C ASP A 55 3.10 -9.25 -1.51
N ASP A 56 2.27 -8.80 -0.59
CA ASP A 56 2.48 -8.98 0.85
C ASP A 56 1.79 -10.26 1.35
N PHE A 57 2.56 -11.11 2.02
CA PHE A 57 2.12 -12.38 2.60
C PHE A 57 2.38 -12.41 4.11
N PRO A 58 1.56 -11.73 4.93
CA PRO A 58 1.67 -11.84 6.39
C PRO A 58 1.40 -13.27 6.85
N VAL A 59 2.36 -13.85 7.56
CA VAL A 59 2.31 -15.21 8.11
C VAL A 59 2.32 -15.11 9.63
N PHE A 60 1.47 -15.86 10.30
CA PHE A 60 1.43 -15.99 11.75
C PHE A 60 1.92 -17.38 12.13
N GLU A 61 2.90 -17.43 13.05
CA GLU A 61 3.50 -18.67 13.51
C GLU A 61 3.92 -18.54 14.98
N ILE A 62 3.97 -19.64 15.69
CA ILE A 62 4.56 -19.68 17.03
C ILE A 62 6.09 -19.63 16.93
N GLU A 63 6.72 -18.98 17.90
CA GLU A 63 8.16 -18.73 17.87
C GLU A 63 9.00 -20.00 17.62
N PRO A 64 8.75 -21.16 18.26
CA PRO A 64 9.56 -22.36 18.04
C PRO A 64 9.49 -22.92 16.60
N LEU A 65 8.45 -22.60 15.84
CA LEU A 65 8.27 -23.08 14.46
C LEU A 65 8.66 -22.05 13.41
N SER A 66 8.96 -20.81 13.80
CA SER A 66 9.19 -19.69 12.88
C SER A 66 10.32 -19.95 11.87
N ASP A 67 11.43 -20.55 12.31
CA ASP A 67 12.56 -20.90 11.45
C ASP A 67 12.20 -22.01 10.45
N LEU A 68 11.45 -23.02 10.91
CA LEU A 68 10.99 -24.10 10.04
C LEU A 68 10.01 -23.57 8.99
N SER A 69 9.06 -22.75 9.39
CA SER A 69 8.09 -22.11 8.52
C SER A 69 8.76 -21.25 7.46
N THR A 70 9.78 -20.46 7.82
CA THR A 70 10.60 -19.71 6.89
C THR A 70 11.24 -20.62 5.85
N LYS A 71 11.90 -21.70 6.28
CA LYS A 71 12.55 -22.66 5.37
C LYS A 71 11.58 -23.34 4.42
N ILE A 72 10.38 -23.69 4.88
CA ILE A 72 9.34 -24.31 4.05
C ILE A 72 8.85 -23.33 2.98
N ILE A 73 8.56 -22.09 3.37
CA ILE A 73 8.08 -21.05 2.44
C ILE A 73 9.16 -20.75 1.40
N ASP A 74 10.42 -20.58 1.81
CA ASP A 74 11.55 -20.33 0.92
C ASP A 74 11.74 -21.49 -0.07
N ALA A 75 11.72 -22.73 0.40
CA ALA A 75 11.84 -23.92 -0.44
C ALA A 75 10.68 -24.01 -1.45
N PHE A 76 9.46 -23.77 -1.01
CA PHE A 76 8.27 -23.77 -1.86
C PHE A 76 8.36 -22.71 -2.97
N LEU A 77 8.69 -21.46 -2.61
CA LEU A 77 8.82 -20.38 -3.58
C LEU A 77 9.99 -20.61 -4.55
N ASN A 78 11.10 -21.14 -4.06
CA ASN A 78 12.25 -21.49 -4.90
C ASN A 78 11.94 -22.60 -5.92
N VAL A 79 11.21 -23.64 -5.52
CA VAL A 79 10.77 -24.72 -6.43
C VAL A 79 9.89 -24.17 -7.55
N LEU A 80 9.08 -23.15 -7.26
CA LEU A 80 8.23 -22.50 -8.25
C LEU A 80 8.97 -21.44 -9.08
N GLY A 81 10.24 -21.16 -8.78
CA GLY A 81 11.01 -20.07 -9.41
C GLY A 81 10.50 -18.68 -9.04
N TRP A 82 9.73 -18.56 -7.96
CA TRP A 82 9.19 -17.29 -7.49
C TRP A 82 10.25 -16.52 -6.71
N ARG A 83 10.65 -15.37 -7.26
CA ARG A 83 11.66 -14.51 -6.61
C ARG A 83 11.04 -13.74 -5.46
N HIS A 84 11.62 -13.86 -4.28
CA HIS A 84 11.24 -13.13 -3.08
C HIS A 84 12.47 -12.60 -2.33
N ALA A 85 12.27 -11.69 -1.39
CA ALA A 85 13.36 -11.06 -0.66
C ALA A 85 13.85 -12.00 0.46
N MET A 86 15.00 -12.63 0.26
CA MET A 86 15.65 -13.48 1.26
C MET A 86 16.64 -12.72 2.15
N GLN A 87 17.08 -11.52 1.75
CA GLN A 87 18.06 -10.71 2.44
C GLN A 87 17.81 -9.21 2.28
N GLY A 88 18.42 -8.41 3.17
CA GLY A 88 18.36 -6.96 3.14
C GLY A 88 17.07 -6.38 3.75
N LYS A 89 16.81 -5.10 3.51
CA LYS A 89 15.72 -4.35 4.14
C LYS A 89 14.30 -4.85 3.81
N LYS A 90 14.15 -5.64 2.77
CA LYS A 90 12.87 -6.20 2.34
C LYS A 90 12.62 -7.62 2.86
N ALA A 91 13.64 -8.29 3.38
CA ALA A 91 13.49 -9.57 4.05
C ALA A 91 13.04 -9.31 5.49
N VAL A 92 11.75 -9.48 5.74
CA VAL A 92 11.16 -9.30 7.07
C VAL A 92 10.99 -10.68 7.69
N GLY A 93 11.75 -10.92 8.76
CA GLY A 93 11.61 -12.14 9.57
C GLY A 93 10.42 -12.09 10.52
N PHE A 94 10.15 -13.21 11.19
CA PHE A 94 9.15 -13.25 12.26
C PHE A 94 9.54 -12.33 13.43
N SER A 95 8.55 -11.67 14.00
CA SER A 95 8.70 -10.74 15.11
C SER A 95 7.44 -10.74 15.96
N ALA A 96 7.57 -10.46 17.26
CA ALA A 96 6.43 -10.22 18.13
C ALA A 96 5.77 -8.84 17.90
N GLU A 97 6.45 -7.96 17.15
CA GLU A 97 5.94 -6.64 16.78
C GLU A 97 6.05 -6.40 15.27
N PRO A 98 5.42 -7.24 14.42
CA PRO A 98 5.53 -7.09 12.99
C PRO A 98 4.78 -5.83 12.50
N ILE A 99 5.32 -5.25 11.42
CA ILE A 99 4.62 -4.20 10.66
C ILE A 99 4.15 -4.82 9.35
N ALA A 100 2.84 -4.95 9.19
CA ALA A 100 2.24 -5.43 7.96
C ALA A 100 1.20 -4.43 7.45
N LEU A 101 1.19 -4.16 6.15
CA LEU A 101 0.27 -3.22 5.49
C LEU A 101 0.22 -1.83 6.17
N GLY A 102 1.36 -1.41 6.72
CA GLY A 102 1.48 -0.12 7.42
C GLY A 102 0.86 -0.06 8.81
N VAL A 103 0.50 -1.19 9.38
CA VAL A 103 -0.03 -1.34 10.74
C VAL A 103 0.98 -2.13 11.56
N GLN A 104 1.23 -1.71 12.79
CA GLN A 104 2.05 -2.43 13.76
C GLN A 104 1.15 -3.29 14.64
N TYR A 105 1.53 -4.54 14.80
CA TYR A 105 0.86 -5.50 15.69
C TYR A 105 1.74 -5.75 16.89
N HIS A 106 1.16 -5.77 18.09
CA HIS A 106 1.83 -6.15 19.33
C HIS A 106 1.24 -7.49 19.78
N LEU A 107 2.03 -8.55 19.58
CA LEU A 107 1.59 -9.94 19.79
C LEU A 107 2.01 -10.52 21.15
N GLN A 108 2.75 -9.76 21.98
CA GLN A 108 3.31 -10.25 23.24
C GLN A 108 2.24 -10.78 24.21
N GLU A 109 1.06 -10.17 24.19
CA GLU A 109 -0.05 -10.52 25.07
C GLU A 109 -1.14 -11.36 24.40
N LEU A 110 -0.83 -11.91 23.20
CA LEU A 110 -1.81 -12.69 22.43
C LEU A 110 -2.27 -13.94 23.21
N TRP A 111 -1.38 -14.56 24.00
CA TRP A 111 -1.71 -15.71 24.82
C TRP A 111 -2.69 -15.40 25.98
N SER A 112 -2.78 -14.14 26.42
CA SER A 112 -3.79 -13.68 27.36
C SER A 112 -5.11 -13.27 26.68
N GLY A 113 -5.18 -13.42 25.35
CA GLY A 113 -6.31 -13.03 24.53
C GLY A 113 -6.32 -11.55 24.15
N GLN A 114 -5.19 -10.83 24.34
CA GLN A 114 -5.08 -9.41 24.05
C GLN A 114 -4.22 -9.18 22.82
N LEU A 115 -4.81 -8.55 21.79
CA LEU A 115 -4.14 -8.10 20.58
C LEU A 115 -4.18 -6.58 20.51
N THR A 116 -3.02 -5.93 20.54
CA THR A 116 -2.92 -4.49 20.35
C THR A 116 -2.47 -4.18 18.93
N VAL A 117 -3.17 -3.26 18.28
CA VAL A 117 -2.89 -2.84 16.90
C VAL A 117 -2.67 -1.33 16.88
N GLY A 118 -1.57 -0.90 16.28
CA GLY A 118 -1.17 0.49 16.23
C GLY A 118 -0.81 0.97 14.82
N ASN A 119 -0.67 2.27 14.66
CA ASN A 119 -0.06 2.83 13.46
C ASN A 119 1.43 2.48 13.43
N LYS A 120 1.98 2.24 12.24
CA LYS A 120 3.45 2.07 12.13
C LYS A 120 4.18 3.27 12.72
N PRO A 121 5.35 3.08 13.34
CA PRO A 121 6.19 4.15 13.89
C PRO A 121 6.43 5.27 12.87
N GLY A 122 6.48 6.51 13.33
CA GLY A 122 6.71 7.69 12.50
C GLY A 122 5.49 8.21 11.74
N ARG A 123 4.34 7.51 11.75
CA ARG A 123 3.15 7.97 11.03
C ARG A 123 2.49 9.16 11.70
N LEU A 124 2.34 9.14 13.00
CA LEU A 124 1.73 10.25 13.74
C LEU A 124 2.60 11.48 13.68
N GLU A 125 3.91 11.34 13.82
CA GLU A 125 4.90 12.41 13.66
C GLU A 125 4.78 13.02 12.26
N ARG A 126 4.69 12.19 11.24
CA ARG A 126 4.51 12.67 9.86
C ARG A 126 3.21 13.43 9.65
N ILE A 127 2.12 13.00 10.26
CA ILE A 127 0.82 13.71 10.25
C ILE A 127 0.98 15.08 10.92
N LEU A 128 1.61 15.13 12.10
CA LEU A 128 1.85 16.38 12.82
C LEU A 128 2.73 17.36 12.03
N ASP A 129 3.76 16.86 11.36
CA ASP A 129 4.64 17.69 10.52
C ASP A 129 3.89 18.27 9.33
N LEU A 130 3.05 17.47 8.65
CA LEU A 130 2.22 17.95 7.56
C LEU A 130 1.19 18.99 8.01
N ILE A 131 0.63 18.84 9.22
CA ILE A 131 -0.26 19.85 9.82
C ILE A 131 0.49 21.16 10.07
N LYS A 132 1.70 21.10 10.63
CA LYS A 132 2.55 22.28 10.86
C LYS A 132 2.90 22.96 9.52
N GLN A 133 3.32 22.17 8.54
CA GLN A 133 3.61 22.64 7.19
C GLN A 133 2.40 23.33 6.56
N LEU A 134 1.21 22.72 6.67
CA LEU A 134 -0.02 23.29 6.14
C LEU A 134 -0.40 24.62 6.80
N LYS A 135 -0.16 24.76 8.11
CA LYS A 135 -0.37 26.02 8.83
C LYS A 135 0.57 27.11 8.35
N THR A 136 1.81 26.78 8.01
CA THR A 136 2.83 27.74 7.54
C THR A 136 2.62 28.14 6.09
N GLU A 137 2.35 27.16 5.19
CA GLU A 137 2.15 27.39 3.76
C GLU A 137 0.77 27.97 3.44
N GLY A 138 -0.15 27.86 4.39
CA GLY A 138 -1.51 28.33 4.25
C GLY A 138 -2.26 27.60 3.13
N ARG A 139 -3.22 28.30 2.51
CA ARG A 139 -4.12 27.71 1.49
C ARG A 139 -3.44 27.36 0.16
N ARG A 140 -2.13 27.53 0.00
CA ARG A 140 -1.43 27.37 -1.29
C ARG A 140 -1.01 25.94 -1.62
N SER A 141 -0.92 25.03 -0.65
CA SER A 141 -0.40 23.70 -0.89
C SER A 141 -1.49 22.62 -0.91
N THR A 142 -2.14 22.46 -2.07
CA THR A 142 -3.09 21.35 -2.30
C THR A 142 -2.41 19.98 -2.22
N LYS A 143 -1.13 19.88 -2.59
CA LYS A 143 -0.34 18.62 -2.49
C LYS A 143 -0.12 18.19 -1.05
N THR A 144 0.22 19.11 -0.16
CA THR A 144 0.40 18.83 1.28
C THR A 144 -0.93 18.43 1.91
N ALA A 145 -2.04 19.11 1.55
CA ALA A 145 -3.38 18.77 2.00
C ALA A 145 -3.83 17.37 1.55
N ALA A 146 -3.59 17.02 0.27
CA ALA A 146 -3.90 15.69 -0.26
C ALA A 146 -3.07 14.59 0.43
N SER A 147 -1.78 14.83 0.66
CA SER A 147 -0.92 13.91 1.40
C SER A 147 -1.38 13.71 2.84
N LEU A 148 -1.78 14.79 3.51
CA LEU A 148 -2.32 14.73 4.88
C LEU A 148 -3.64 13.96 4.90
N ALA A 149 -4.57 14.24 3.99
CA ALA A 149 -5.84 13.54 3.88
C ALA A 149 -5.64 12.02 3.69
N GLY A 150 -4.72 11.62 2.79
CA GLY A 150 -4.37 10.21 2.58
C GLY A 150 -3.83 9.53 3.82
N LEU A 151 -2.89 10.17 4.54
CA LEU A 151 -2.34 9.62 5.78
C LEU A 151 -3.37 9.53 6.91
N MET A 152 -4.23 10.54 7.06
CA MET A 152 -5.30 10.55 8.06
C MET A 152 -6.37 9.50 7.75
N ASN A 153 -6.77 9.32 6.48
CA ASN A 153 -7.68 8.26 6.07
C ASN A 153 -7.13 6.89 6.43
N PHE A 154 -5.85 6.65 6.14
CA PHE A 154 -5.22 5.37 6.45
C PHE A 154 -5.12 5.15 7.97
N ALA A 155 -4.62 6.15 8.72
CA ALA A 155 -4.48 6.05 10.18
C ALA A 155 -5.84 5.87 10.89
N GLY A 156 -6.88 6.55 10.39
CA GLY A 156 -8.23 6.46 10.93
C GLY A 156 -8.92 5.14 10.59
N GLY A 157 -8.72 4.62 9.37
CA GLY A 157 -9.44 3.44 8.90
C GLY A 157 -9.09 2.15 9.65
N PHE A 158 -7.81 1.99 10.05
CA PHE A 158 -7.34 0.76 10.68
C PHE A 158 -7.20 0.83 12.20
N VAL A 159 -6.88 1.99 12.77
CA VAL A 159 -6.48 2.10 14.18
C VAL A 159 -7.40 3.02 14.98
N LEU A 160 -7.73 4.19 14.45
CA LEU A 160 -8.45 5.23 15.18
C LEU A 160 -9.95 5.32 14.81
N GLY A 161 -10.42 4.43 13.94
CA GLY A 161 -11.81 4.42 13.48
C GLY A 161 -12.19 5.73 12.78
N HIS A 162 -13.40 6.20 13.01
CA HIS A 162 -13.93 7.39 12.32
C HIS A 162 -13.50 8.73 12.93
N GLN A 163 -12.62 8.76 13.91
CA GLN A 163 -12.22 9.99 14.60
C GLN A 163 -11.67 11.08 13.68
N PHE A 164 -10.95 10.69 12.63
CA PHE A 164 -10.41 11.63 11.64
C PHE A 164 -11.34 11.99 10.49
N LYS A 165 -12.55 11.39 10.42
CA LYS A 165 -13.43 11.54 9.27
C LYS A 165 -13.82 13.00 8.99
N LEU A 166 -14.09 13.79 10.01
CA LEU A 166 -14.42 15.21 9.84
C LEU A 166 -13.24 16.00 9.26
N GLY A 167 -12.03 15.77 9.79
CA GLY A 167 -10.82 16.45 9.29
C GLY A 167 -10.46 16.03 7.86
N THR A 168 -10.58 14.74 7.53
CA THR A 168 -10.31 14.23 6.19
C THR A 168 -11.33 14.71 5.17
N ASN A 169 -12.61 14.80 5.53
CA ASN A 169 -13.63 15.36 4.66
C ASN A 169 -13.36 16.85 4.36
N ALA A 170 -13.03 17.64 5.39
CA ALA A 170 -12.68 19.04 5.21
C ALA A 170 -11.44 19.25 4.32
N LEU A 171 -10.41 18.40 4.47
CA LEU A 171 -9.23 18.43 3.61
C LEU A 171 -9.54 18.02 2.16
N ASN A 172 -10.34 16.98 1.97
CA ASN A 172 -10.77 16.53 0.66
C ASN A 172 -11.60 17.60 -0.04
N ASP A 173 -12.60 18.17 0.65
CA ASP A 173 -13.40 19.28 0.11
C ASP A 173 -12.51 20.45 -0.34
N TRP A 174 -11.50 20.76 0.46
CA TRP A 174 -10.58 21.83 0.12
C TRP A 174 -9.73 21.50 -1.13
N VAL A 175 -9.21 20.28 -1.24
CA VAL A 175 -8.42 19.82 -2.39
C VAL A 175 -9.28 19.80 -3.66
N TYR A 176 -10.48 19.24 -3.60
CA TYR A 176 -11.35 19.06 -4.77
C TYR A 176 -12.03 20.34 -5.21
N ARG A 177 -12.53 21.19 -4.30
CA ARG A 177 -13.16 22.47 -4.66
C ARG A 177 -12.21 23.45 -5.33
N ARG A 178 -10.91 23.40 -5.00
CA ARG A 178 -9.90 24.21 -5.71
C ARG A 178 -9.62 23.70 -7.12
N GLY A 179 -9.63 22.40 -7.34
CA GLY A 179 -9.49 21.83 -8.68
C GLY A 179 -10.62 22.27 -9.61
N VAL A 180 -11.84 22.33 -9.08
CA VAL A 180 -13.02 22.83 -9.84
C VAL A 180 -12.91 24.33 -10.12
N SER A 181 -12.54 25.15 -9.15
CA SER A 181 -12.42 26.61 -9.34
C SER A 181 -11.29 27.01 -10.30
N GLU A 182 -10.17 26.26 -10.34
CA GLU A 182 -9.12 26.50 -11.35
C GLU A 182 -9.53 26.06 -12.76
N LEU A 183 -10.32 24.99 -12.87
CA LEU A 183 -10.88 24.56 -14.17
C LEU A 183 -11.93 25.55 -14.70
N GLU A 184 -12.81 26.06 -13.83
CA GLU A 184 -13.80 27.06 -14.16
C GLU A 184 -13.13 28.39 -14.57
N ALA A 185 -12.10 28.83 -13.84
CA ALA A 185 -11.34 30.03 -14.20
C ALA A 185 -10.61 29.90 -15.55
N LYS A 186 -10.05 28.71 -15.86
CA LYS A 186 -9.45 28.45 -17.18
C LYS A 186 -10.46 28.39 -18.30
N GLN A 187 -11.68 27.90 -18.05
CA GLN A 187 -12.74 27.87 -19.02
C GLN A 187 -13.34 29.28 -19.32
N GLU A 188 -13.40 30.14 -18.30
CA GLU A 188 -13.82 31.55 -18.48
C GLU A 188 -12.78 32.35 -19.25
N ILE A 189 -11.49 32.16 -18.98
CA ILE A 189 -10.41 32.82 -19.73
C ILE A 189 -10.40 32.35 -21.20
N GLY A 190 -10.68 31.06 -21.47
CA GLY A 190 -10.78 30.51 -22.81
C GLY A 190 -12.05 30.91 -23.59
N ARG A 191 -13.06 31.43 -22.90
CA ARG A 191 -14.28 32.00 -23.55
C ARG A 191 -14.20 33.49 -23.82
N ALA A 192 -13.25 34.17 -23.20
CA ALA A 192 -13.03 35.62 -23.34
C ALA A 192 -11.93 35.99 -24.35
N SER A 193 -11.27 34.99 -24.93
CA SER A 193 -10.25 35.08 -25.99
C SER A 193 -10.79 34.49 -27.29
#